data_d62637ba8f27a134f139f42ebdaef341
#
_entry.id   d62637ba8f27a134f139f42ebdaef341
#
_cell.length_a   1.000
_cell.length_b   1.000
_cell.length_c   1.000
_cell.angle_alpha   90.00
_cell.angle_beta   90.00
_cell.angle_gamma   90.00
#
_symmetry.space_group_name_H-M   'P 1'
#
loop_
_entity.id
_entity.type
_entity.pdbx_description
1 polymer ?
#
loop_
_entity_poly.entity_id
_entity_poly.type
_entity_poly.pdbx_seq_one_letter_code
_entity_poly.pdbx_strand_id
1 'polypeptide(L)'
;MKKIFMIAMAAATLVGCGNATKFTISGSLEAEDGKLVYLATEQGRELNYIDSVAVAANAYVFEGTTEAPYSAYLLTKEGEEARPKMVAQLYVEPGQIEIKKLDEEHPTVNAVGTPLNDKKAELFVKQLELQKDKNAAEDAISKLYYESILANADNIIGWDLFKQTYYYYEPQQVIDAIAAMPAEQQEKFKSNKEAAEQALKVLPGNPYIDITEVGEGEQPKTLTPDGKVLTFKSVIENNANKYVLIDFWASWCGPCMREVPHLKAAYDKYHKKGFEIYGVSFDRDREPWLKAIDEKGLNWLHVSAVNYWDNKARHDYAVNSIPANFLVDCSTGKIIATQLRGEEVEKKMEELLK
;
A
#
# COMPACT_ATOMS: atom_id res chain seq x y z
N MET A 1 41.45 32.22 -9.70
CA MET A 1 40.63 32.85 -8.63
C MET A 1 39.23 32.24 -8.75
N LYS A 2 38.96 31.16 -8.01
CA LYS A 2 37.66 30.51 -7.95
C LYS A 2 36.82 31.27 -6.93
N LYS A 3 35.70 31.84 -7.36
CA LYS A 3 34.72 32.50 -6.49
C LYS A 3 33.95 31.42 -5.76
N ILE A 4 34.18 31.34 -4.46
CA ILE A 4 33.33 30.57 -3.53
C ILE A 4 32.02 31.36 -3.43
N PHE A 5 30.92 30.81 -3.98
CA PHE A 5 29.58 31.31 -3.72
C PHE A 5 29.13 30.78 -2.34
N MET A 6 29.26 31.63 -1.34
CA MET A 6 28.60 31.43 -0.06
C MET A 6 27.13 31.83 -0.29
N ILE A 7 26.24 30.83 -0.42
CA ILE A 7 24.79 31.09 -0.38
C ILE A 7 24.43 31.21 1.11
N ALA A 8 24.39 32.45 1.57
CA ALA A 8 23.76 32.76 2.85
C ALA A 8 22.23 32.65 2.63
N MET A 9 21.63 31.55 3.07
CA MET A 9 20.18 31.46 3.18
C MET A 9 19.73 32.33 4.35
N ALA A 10 18.98 33.37 4.02
CA ALA A 10 18.27 34.20 4.99
C ALA A 10 17.26 33.32 5.75
N ALA A 11 17.52 33.11 7.04
CA ALA A 11 16.54 32.57 7.94
C ALA A 11 15.35 33.54 8.00
N ALA A 12 14.25 33.19 7.36
CA ALA A 12 12.96 33.83 7.59
C ALA A 12 12.54 33.47 9.03
N THR A 13 12.75 34.41 9.94
CA THR A 13 12.23 34.33 11.29
C THR A 13 10.71 34.48 11.26
N LEU A 14 10.00 33.36 11.13
CA LEU A 14 8.63 33.26 11.57
C LEU A 14 8.64 33.20 13.10
N VAL A 15 8.27 34.31 13.73
CA VAL A 15 8.04 34.41 15.17
C VAL A 15 6.76 33.64 15.50
N GLY A 16 6.87 32.32 15.68
CA GLY A 16 5.92 31.49 16.40
C GLY A 16 6.54 31.20 17.76
N CYS A 17 5.85 31.51 18.86
CA CYS A 17 6.27 31.19 20.22
C CYS A 17 6.20 29.67 20.47
N GLY A 18 7.13 28.89 19.92
CA GLY A 18 7.46 27.52 20.27
C GLY A 18 8.88 27.49 20.81
N ASN A 19 9.16 26.74 21.87
CA ASN A 19 10.51 26.53 22.37
C ASN A 19 11.30 25.65 21.40
N ALA A 20 11.87 26.25 20.35
CA ALA A 20 12.77 25.53 19.43
C ALA A 20 13.98 25.01 20.23
N THR A 21 14.19 23.70 20.19
CA THR A 21 15.26 23.03 20.92
C THR A 21 16.28 22.48 19.93
N LYS A 22 17.56 22.49 20.35
CA LYS A 22 18.71 22.11 19.52
C LYS A 22 18.74 20.61 19.27
N PHE A 23 19.11 20.24 18.04
CA PHE A 23 19.52 18.88 17.69
C PHE A 23 20.92 18.87 17.08
N THR A 24 21.57 17.72 17.16
CA THR A 24 22.81 17.40 16.45
C THR A 24 22.61 16.03 15.81
N ILE A 25 22.95 15.87 14.52
CA ILE A 25 22.95 14.57 13.84
C ILE A 25 24.39 14.29 13.44
N SER A 26 24.96 13.20 13.93
CA SER A 26 26.34 12.80 13.63
C SER A 26 26.40 11.37 13.08
N GLY A 27 27.37 11.11 12.21
CA GLY A 27 27.58 9.77 11.66
C GLY A 27 28.91 9.66 10.94
N SER A 28 29.28 8.42 10.58
CA SER A 28 30.43 8.13 9.74
C SER A 28 29.99 7.68 8.35
N LEU A 29 30.75 8.08 7.35
CA LEU A 29 30.57 7.66 5.97
C LEU A 29 31.95 7.54 5.33
N GLU A 30 32.30 6.34 4.86
CA GLU A 30 33.51 6.14 4.06
C GLU A 30 33.31 6.81 2.70
N ALA A 31 33.85 8.00 2.55
CA ALA A 31 33.77 8.81 1.34
C ALA A 31 34.95 9.79 1.28
N GLU A 32 35.23 10.28 0.06
CA GLU A 32 36.19 11.35 -0.13
C GLU A 32 35.77 12.61 0.63
N ASP A 33 36.76 13.31 1.21
CA ASP A 33 36.52 14.58 1.87
C ASP A 33 35.86 15.59 0.89
N GLY A 34 34.83 16.26 1.36
CA GLY A 34 34.04 17.19 0.57
C GLY A 34 32.82 16.56 -0.10
N LYS A 35 32.61 15.22 -0.04
CA LYS A 35 31.34 14.60 -0.46
C LYS A 35 30.19 15.10 0.39
N LEU A 36 29.07 15.48 -0.24
CA LEU A 36 27.92 16.02 0.47
C LEU A 36 27.01 14.91 1.00
N VAL A 37 26.60 15.06 2.25
CA VAL A 37 25.45 14.37 2.86
C VAL A 37 24.32 15.39 2.95
N TYR A 38 23.14 15.01 2.51
CA TYR A 38 21.94 15.85 2.51
C TYR A 38 20.97 15.39 3.57
N LEU A 39 20.35 16.34 4.27
CA LEU A 39 19.19 16.12 5.11
C LEU A 39 17.94 16.51 4.31
N ALA A 40 16.99 15.60 4.16
CA ALA A 40 15.79 15.83 3.37
C ALA A 40 14.53 15.29 4.06
N THR A 41 13.39 15.89 3.76
CA THR A 41 12.04 15.38 4.11
C THR A 41 11.30 14.93 2.86
N GLU A 42 10.26 14.13 3.05
CA GLU A 42 9.34 13.76 1.98
C GLU A 42 8.19 14.77 1.89
N GLN A 43 7.92 15.28 0.69
CA GLN A 43 6.78 16.14 0.40
C GLN A 43 6.00 15.54 -0.77
N GLY A 44 4.95 14.80 -0.44
CA GLY A 44 4.23 14.00 -1.44
C GLY A 44 5.10 12.88 -2.00
N ARG A 45 5.49 12.97 -3.27
CA ARG A 45 6.39 12.01 -3.94
C ARG A 45 7.79 12.57 -4.18
N GLU A 46 8.07 13.78 -3.71
CA GLU A 46 9.33 14.48 -3.93
C GLU A 46 10.11 14.62 -2.63
N LEU A 47 11.43 14.75 -2.76
CA LEU A 47 12.33 15.02 -1.65
C LEU A 47 12.56 16.52 -1.55
N ASN A 48 12.28 17.08 -0.37
CA ASN A 48 12.63 18.45 -0.03
C ASN A 48 13.94 18.44 0.75
N TYR A 49 15.02 18.95 0.14
CA TYR A 49 16.34 19.05 0.76
C TYR A 49 16.37 20.26 1.70
N ILE A 50 16.58 19.97 3.00
CA ILE A 50 16.57 20.99 4.07
C ILE A 50 17.97 21.56 4.27
N ASP A 51 19.01 20.68 4.30
CA ASP A 51 20.39 21.06 4.62
C ASP A 51 21.38 20.10 3.95
N SER A 52 22.64 20.48 3.91
CA SER A 52 23.73 19.63 3.46
C SER A 52 25.05 19.96 4.16
N VAL A 53 25.82 18.92 4.47
CA VAL A 53 27.15 19.04 5.08
C VAL A 53 28.15 18.22 4.30
N ALA A 54 29.41 18.69 4.29
CA ALA A 54 30.51 17.96 3.66
C ALA A 54 31.09 16.93 4.65
N VAL A 55 31.40 15.73 4.13
CA VAL A 55 32.17 14.73 4.86
C VAL A 55 33.58 15.24 5.05
N ALA A 56 34.10 15.12 6.27
CA ALA A 56 35.51 15.42 6.63
C ALA A 56 36.05 14.31 7.54
N ALA A 57 37.18 13.71 7.19
CA ALA A 57 37.79 12.60 7.91
C ALA A 57 36.76 11.43 8.15
N ASN A 58 36.00 11.07 7.14
CA ASN A 58 34.93 10.05 7.18
C ASN A 58 33.75 10.36 8.14
N ALA A 59 33.59 11.60 8.62
CA ALA A 59 32.52 12.00 9.52
C ALA A 59 31.71 13.17 8.93
N TYR A 60 30.46 13.28 9.38
CA TYR A 60 29.58 14.41 9.09
C TYR A 60 28.77 14.79 10.33
N VAL A 61 28.42 16.07 10.44
CA VAL A 61 27.63 16.61 11.55
C VAL A 61 26.67 17.66 11.03
N PHE A 62 25.38 17.50 11.33
CA PHE A 62 24.35 18.53 11.18
C PHE A 62 24.04 19.12 12.55
N GLU A 63 23.82 20.43 12.60
CA GLU A 63 23.34 21.13 13.77
C GLU A 63 22.14 21.99 13.40
N GLY A 64 21.11 22.00 14.23
CA GLY A 64 19.91 22.77 13.95
C GLY A 64 18.99 22.88 15.15
N THR A 65 17.79 23.40 14.89
CA THR A 65 16.70 23.50 15.87
C THR A 65 15.41 22.97 15.30
N THR A 66 14.57 22.37 16.14
CA THR A 66 13.23 21.94 15.78
C THR A 66 12.22 22.32 16.85
N GLU A 67 11.00 22.65 16.45
CA GLU A 67 9.88 22.92 17.37
C GLU A 67 9.10 21.65 17.70
N ALA A 68 9.10 20.68 16.78
CA ALA A 68 8.44 19.39 16.92
C ALA A 68 9.23 18.31 16.16
N PRO A 69 9.17 17.05 16.57
CA PRO A 69 9.79 15.95 15.85
C PRO A 69 9.21 15.80 14.43
N TYR A 70 10.09 15.48 13.47
CA TYR A 70 9.68 15.15 12.09
C TYR A 70 10.54 14.02 11.50
N SER A 71 9.98 13.30 10.53
CA SER A 71 10.69 12.25 9.80
C SER A 71 11.60 12.85 8.73
N ALA A 72 12.84 12.36 8.63
CA ALA A 72 13.81 12.82 7.66
C ALA A 72 14.67 11.68 7.12
N TYR A 73 15.37 11.97 6.03
CA TYR A 73 16.30 11.08 5.36
C TYR A 73 17.68 11.72 5.26
N LEU A 74 18.72 10.95 5.55
CA LEU A 74 20.09 11.27 5.17
C LEU A 74 20.37 10.60 3.83
N LEU A 75 20.86 11.38 2.89
CA LEU A 75 21.06 10.98 1.50
C LEU A 75 22.45 11.38 1.00
N THR A 76 22.98 10.62 0.04
CA THR A 76 24.15 11.00 -0.75
C THR A 76 23.81 11.02 -2.24
N LYS A 77 24.56 11.79 -3.04
CA LYS A 77 24.46 11.80 -4.51
C LYS A 77 25.85 11.65 -5.13
N GLU A 78 25.95 10.98 -6.26
CA GLU A 78 27.18 10.85 -7.04
C GLU A 78 27.27 11.87 -8.21
N GLY A 79 26.48 12.95 -8.13
CA GLY A 79 26.36 14.03 -9.11
C GLY A 79 25.01 14.71 -8.98
N GLU A 80 24.85 15.90 -9.58
CA GLU A 80 23.62 16.70 -9.43
C GLU A 80 22.38 15.98 -9.96
N GLU A 81 22.51 15.26 -11.09
CA GLU A 81 21.41 14.52 -11.72
C GLU A 81 21.27 13.05 -11.25
N ALA A 82 22.19 12.58 -10.40
CA ALA A 82 22.16 11.20 -9.92
C ALA A 82 21.01 10.98 -8.93
N ARG A 83 20.42 9.79 -8.99
CA ARG A 83 19.43 9.37 -7.98
C ARG A 83 20.08 9.36 -6.61
N PRO A 84 19.44 9.94 -5.58
CA PRO A 84 19.98 9.93 -4.24
C PRO A 84 20.04 8.49 -3.70
N LYS A 85 21.13 8.19 -2.97
CA LYS A 85 21.26 6.95 -2.19
C LYS A 85 20.93 7.26 -0.75
N MET A 86 20.04 6.47 -0.16
CA MET A 86 19.67 6.61 1.25
C MET A 86 20.80 6.09 2.14
N VAL A 87 21.23 6.93 3.09
CA VAL A 87 22.15 6.58 4.17
C VAL A 87 21.36 6.09 5.37
N ALA A 88 20.39 6.90 5.84
CA ALA A 88 19.56 6.56 6.98
C ALA A 88 18.19 7.26 6.90
N GLN A 89 17.18 6.67 7.54
CA GLN A 89 15.93 7.33 7.91
C GLN A 89 15.92 7.56 9.43
N LEU A 90 15.56 8.77 9.85
CA LEU A 90 15.63 9.18 11.25
C LEU A 90 14.44 10.08 11.61
N TYR A 91 14.24 10.29 12.90
CA TYR A 91 13.41 11.35 13.44
C TYR A 91 14.31 12.50 13.89
N VAL A 92 14.14 13.69 13.32
CA VAL A 92 14.81 14.90 13.81
C VAL A 92 14.01 15.38 15.01
N GLU A 93 14.61 15.23 16.19
CA GLU A 93 14.07 15.62 17.49
C GLU A 93 15.18 16.25 18.35
N PRO A 94 14.85 16.97 19.42
CA PRO A 94 15.87 17.57 20.30
C PRO A 94 16.84 16.56 20.89
N GLY A 95 18.12 16.85 20.85
CA GLY A 95 19.17 16.01 21.44
C GLY A 95 20.29 15.65 20.47
N GLN A 96 21.08 14.65 20.84
CA GLN A 96 22.19 14.14 20.04
C GLN A 96 21.78 12.84 19.36
N ILE A 97 21.66 12.89 18.04
CA ILE A 97 21.31 11.76 17.19
C ILE A 97 22.58 11.21 16.56
N GLU A 98 22.87 9.95 16.82
CA GLU A 98 24.01 9.24 16.24
C GLU A 98 23.53 8.24 15.18
N ILE A 99 24.16 8.24 14.01
CA ILE A 99 23.90 7.30 12.93
C ILE A 99 24.95 6.21 12.97
N LYS A 100 24.56 4.99 13.32
CA LYS A 100 25.47 3.84 13.45
C LYS A 100 24.84 2.51 13.10
N LYS A 101 25.64 1.50 12.87
CA LYS A 101 25.19 0.10 12.79
C LYS A 101 24.80 -0.40 14.18
N LEU A 102 23.72 -1.15 14.27
CA LEU A 102 23.30 -1.83 15.50
C LEU A 102 23.69 -3.31 15.50
N ASP A 103 23.96 -3.86 14.32
CA ASP A 103 24.35 -5.24 14.10
C ASP A 103 25.47 -5.25 13.04
N GLU A 104 26.59 -5.86 13.36
CA GLU A 104 27.76 -5.95 12.46
C GLU A 104 27.48 -6.83 11.24
N GLU A 105 26.58 -7.80 11.37
CA GLU A 105 26.19 -8.69 10.26
C GLU A 105 25.20 -8.03 9.30
N HIS A 106 24.53 -6.95 9.74
CA HIS A 106 23.53 -6.26 8.96
C HIS A 106 24.04 -4.90 8.45
N PRO A 107 23.94 -4.61 7.12
CA PRO A 107 24.51 -3.40 6.53
C PRO A 107 23.75 -2.12 6.91
N THR A 108 22.54 -2.23 7.47
CA THR A 108 21.67 -1.08 7.74
C THR A 108 22.19 -0.28 8.93
N VAL A 109 22.31 1.04 8.75
CA VAL A 109 22.57 1.98 9.82
C VAL A 109 21.26 2.53 10.40
N ASN A 110 21.25 2.81 11.68
CA ASN A 110 20.10 3.33 12.41
C ASN A 110 20.46 4.61 13.15
N ALA A 111 19.48 5.46 13.39
CA ALA A 111 19.59 6.60 14.27
C ALA A 111 19.31 6.16 15.72
N VAL A 112 20.12 6.65 16.66
CA VAL A 112 19.99 6.40 18.09
C VAL A 112 20.36 7.65 18.90
N GLY A 113 20.17 7.59 20.23
CA GLY A 113 20.60 8.64 21.18
C GLY A 113 19.50 9.64 21.52
N THR A 114 18.29 9.44 20.99
CA THR A 114 17.12 10.25 21.33
C THR A 114 15.87 9.35 21.40
N PRO A 115 14.82 9.74 22.15
CA PRO A 115 13.71 8.84 22.50
C PRO A 115 13.00 8.17 21.32
N LEU A 116 12.71 8.91 20.24
CA LEU A 116 12.02 8.34 19.07
C LEU A 116 12.96 7.45 18.24
N ASN A 117 14.21 7.87 18.08
CA ASN A 117 15.20 7.10 17.34
C ASN A 117 15.57 5.80 18.07
N ASP A 118 15.71 5.83 19.41
CA ASP A 118 16.00 4.65 20.22
C ASP A 118 14.84 3.64 20.13
N LYS A 119 13.58 4.09 20.22
CA LYS A 119 12.42 3.21 20.01
C LYS A 119 12.39 2.58 18.62
N LYS A 120 12.71 3.35 17.57
CA LYS A 120 12.80 2.83 16.21
C LYS A 120 13.92 1.79 16.07
N ALA A 121 15.07 2.05 16.69
CA ALA A 121 16.20 1.15 16.73
C ALA A 121 15.88 -0.18 17.47
N GLU A 122 15.19 -0.11 18.61
CA GLU A 122 14.69 -1.30 19.32
C GLU A 122 13.73 -2.12 18.46
N LEU A 123 12.83 -1.47 17.72
CA LEU A 123 11.92 -2.14 16.81
C LEU A 123 12.67 -2.87 15.69
N PHE A 124 13.69 -2.23 15.12
CA PHE A 124 14.57 -2.83 14.12
C PHE A 124 15.28 -4.09 14.64
N VAL A 125 15.85 -4.03 15.85
CA VAL A 125 16.50 -5.19 16.48
C VAL A 125 15.53 -6.34 16.67
N LYS A 126 14.31 -6.08 17.18
CA LYS A 126 13.25 -7.09 17.34
C LYS A 126 12.85 -7.71 15.99
N GLN A 127 12.75 -6.90 14.94
CA GLN A 127 12.48 -7.39 13.60
C GLN A 127 13.58 -8.35 13.12
N LEU A 128 14.87 -8.00 13.30
CA LEU A 128 15.98 -8.87 12.92
C LEU A 128 15.96 -10.22 13.67
N GLU A 129 15.60 -10.19 14.95
CA GLU A 129 15.44 -11.43 15.74
C GLU A 129 14.35 -12.34 15.18
N LEU A 130 13.17 -11.76 14.82
CA LEU A 130 12.08 -12.51 14.22
C LEU A 130 12.42 -13.06 12.83
N GLN A 131 13.22 -12.36 12.05
CA GLN A 131 13.66 -12.80 10.73
C GLN A 131 14.56 -14.07 10.75
N LYS A 132 15.12 -14.43 11.91
CA LYS A 132 15.90 -15.66 12.06
C LYS A 132 15.03 -16.92 11.91
N ASP A 133 13.76 -16.87 12.25
CA ASP A 133 12.79 -17.96 12.01
C ASP A 133 12.01 -17.71 10.72
N LYS A 134 12.49 -18.31 9.63
CA LYS A 134 11.91 -18.13 8.29
C LYS A 134 10.45 -18.58 8.14
N ASN A 135 9.95 -19.45 9.02
CA ASN A 135 8.61 -20.01 8.91
C ASN A 135 7.53 -19.16 9.61
N ALA A 136 7.93 -18.39 10.62
CA ALA A 136 7.01 -17.55 11.41
C ALA A 136 7.25 -16.04 11.23
N ALA A 137 8.27 -15.64 10.45
CA ALA A 137 8.76 -14.27 10.41
C ALA A 137 7.71 -13.25 9.92
N GLU A 138 6.95 -13.58 8.88
CA GLU A 138 6.03 -12.62 8.25
C GLU A 138 4.88 -12.23 9.18
N ASP A 139 4.19 -13.21 9.75
CA ASP A 139 3.07 -12.98 10.69
C ASP A 139 3.57 -12.32 11.98
N ALA A 140 4.72 -12.77 12.50
CA ALA A 140 5.28 -12.23 13.73
C ALA A 140 5.74 -10.77 13.56
N ILE A 141 6.33 -10.41 12.41
CA ILE A 141 6.73 -9.04 12.08
C ILE A 141 5.50 -8.16 11.87
N SER A 142 4.49 -8.63 11.14
CA SER A 142 3.22 -7.91 10.96
C SER A 142 2.57 -7.60 12.31
N LYS A 143 2.52 -8.58 13.21
CA LYS A 143 2.01 -8.40 14.58
C LYS A 143 2.85 -7.40 15.37
N LEU A 144 4.19 -7.51 15.34
CA LEU A 144 5.09 -6.58 16.02
C LEU A 144 4.85 -5.14 15.58
N TYR A 145 4.68 -4.92 14.28
CA TYR A 145 4.45 -3.57 13.74
C TYR A 145 3.06 -3.05 14.11
N TYR A 146 2.02 -3.88 14.05
CA TYR A 146 0.68 -3.48 14.45
C TYR A 146 0.62 -3.09 15.94
N GLU A 147 1.20 -3.89 16.82
CA GLU A 147 1.31 -3.58 18.25
C GLU A 147 2.11 -2.29 18.49
N SER A 148 3.18 -2.06 17.70
CA SER A 148 3.99 -0.84 17.78
C SER A 148 3.22 0.39 17.28
N ILE A 149 2.35 0.26 16.27
CA ILE A 149 1.46 1.33 15.80
C ILE A 149 0.53 1.74 16.95
N LEU A 150 -0.14 0.78 17.58
CA LEU A 150 -1.07 1.06 18.68
C LEU A 150 -0.36 1.67 19.89
N ALA A 151 0.81 1.17 20.25
CA ALA A 151 1.60 1.68 21.38
C ALA A 151 2.20 3.08 21.14
N ASN A 152 2.25 3.55 19.91
CA ASN A 152 2.77 4.86 19.49
C ASN A 152 1.76 5.64 18.66
N ALA A 153 0.46 5.40 18.84
CA ALA A 153 -0.59 6.04 18.07
C ALA A 153 -0.64 7.57 18.25
N ASP A 154 -0.10 8.08 19.34
CA ASP A 154 -0.03 9.49 19.70
C ASP A 154 1.24 10.21 19.16
N ASN A 155 2.13 9.51 18.47
CA ASN A 155 3.41 10.06 18.01
C ASN A 155 3.80 9.58 16.60
N ILE A 156 4.84 10.21 16.06
CA ILE A 156 5.29 10.02 14.67
C ILE A 156 5.73 8.58 14.34
N ILE A 157 6.18 7.78 15.32
CA ILE A 157 6.57 6.39 15.07
C ILE A 157 5.35 5.59 14.61
N GLY A 158 4.23 5.68 15.33
CA GLY A 158 3.00 4.99 14.99
C GLY A 158 2.44 5.44 13.64
N TRP A 159 2.51 6.74 13.34
CA TRP A 159 1.99 7.28 12.08
C TRP A 159 2.83 6.85 10.88
N ASP A 160 4.16 6.87 10.99
CA ASP A 160 5.07 6.42 9.93
C ASP A 160 4.97 4.92 9.69
N LEU A 161 4.92 4.12 10.77
CA LEU A 161 4.71 2.67 10.66
C LEU A 161 3.37 2.37 9.99
N PHE A 162 2.29 3.04 10.41
CA PHE A 162 0.98 2.85 9.78
C PHE A 162 1.04 3.20 8.29
N LYS A 163 1.58 4.36 7.91
CA LYS A 163 1.73 4.79 6.51
C LYS A 163 2.46 3.73 5.66
N GLN A 164 3.46 3.06 6.24
CA GLN A 164 4.29 2.08 5.55
C GLN A 164 3.68 0.68 5.48
N THR A 165 2.76 0.33 6.39
CA THR A 165 2.35 -1.06 6.58
C THR A 165 0.84 -1.32 6.58
N TYR A 166 -0.01 -0.29 6.53
CA TYR A 166 -1.49 -0.43 6.67
C TYR A 166 -2.11 -1.42 5.69
N TYR A 167 -1.53 -1.61 4.51
CA TYR A 167 -2.04 -2.51 3.47
C TYR A 167 -1.82 -4.00 3.76
N TYR A 168 -1.09 -4.33 4.84
CA TYR A 168 -0.93 -5.70 5.34
C TYR A 168 -1.97 -6.08 6.40
N TYR A 169 -2.78 -5.13 6.86
CA TYR A 169 -3.71 -5.35 7.97
C TYR A 169 -5.12 -5.59 7.47
N GLU A 170 -5.85 -6.38 8.28
CA GLU A 170 -7.29 -6.55 8.08
C GLU A 170 -8.02 -5.21 8.19
N PRO A 171 -9.14 -5.02 7.47
CA PRO A 171 -9.86 -3.74 7.45
C PRO A 171 -10.21 -3.21 8.86
N GLN A 172 -10.60 -4.08 9.79
CA GLN A 172 -10.90 -3.66 11.16
C GLN A 172 -9.65 -3.15 11.88
N GLN A 173 -8.51 -3.79 11.69
CA GLN A 173 -7.24 -3.35 12.27
C GLN A 173 -6.82 -1.95 11.76
N VAL A 174 -7.05 -1.68 10.47
CA VAL A 174 -6.81 -0.33 9.90
C VAL A 174 -7.68 0.72 10.59
N ILE A 175 -8.97 0.43 10.78
CA ILE A 175 -9.92 1.32 11.45
C ILE A 175 -9.49 1.56 12.90
N ASP A 176 -9.16 0.50 13.64
CA ASP A 176 -8.77 0.57 15.05
C ASP A 176 -7.47 1.36 15.24
N ALA A 177 -6.48 1.14 14.36
CA ALA A 177 -5.22 1.88 14.37
C ALA A 177 -5.45 3.39 14.15
N ILE A 178 -6.28 3.76 13.17
CA ILE A 178 -6.60 5.18 12.90
C ILE A 178 -7.40 5.77 14.07
N ALA A 179 -8.34 5.04 14.65
CA ALA A 179 -9.14 5.50 15.78
C ALA A 179 -8.31 5.78 17.04
N ALA A 180 -7.19 5.10 17.21
CA ALA A 180 -6.25 5.32 18.32
C ALA A 180 -5.41 6.61 18.14
N MET A 181 -5.33 7.18 16.94
CA MET A 181 -4.53 8.37 16.64
C MET A 181 -5.23 9.67 17.07
N PRO A 182 -4.48 10.78 17.29
CA PRO A 182 -5.07 12.11 17.47
C PRO A 182 -5.93 12.55 16.28
N ALA A 183 -6.92 13.40 16.52
CA ALA A 183 -7.90 13.83 15.52
C ALA A 183 -7.28 14.39 14.23
N GLU A 184 -6.18 15.14 14.34
CA GLU A 184 -5.44 15.66 13.19
C GLU A 184 -4.88 14.54 12.30
N GLN A 185 -4.38 13.46 12.89
CA GLN A 185 -3.85 12.32 12.14
C GLN A 185 -4.98 11.45 11.59
N GLN A 186 -6.08 11.30 12.31
CA GLN A 186 -7.28 10.64 11.78
C GLN A 186 -7.78 11.31 10.49
N GLU A 187 -7.77 12.65 10.42
CA GLU A 187 -8.16 13.36 9.19
C GLU A 187 -7.17 13.11 8.04
N LYS A 188 -5.86 13.03 8.32
CA LYS A 188 -4.85 12.68 7.30
C LYS A 188 -5.03 11.26 6.73
N PHE A 189 -5.52 10.31 7.54
CA PHE A 189 -5.77 8.93 7.15
C PHE A 189 -7.24 8.62 6.86
N LYS A 190 -8.08 9.63 6.70
CA LYS A 190 -9.52 9.49 6.46
C LYS A 190 -9.83 8.60 5.25
N SER A 191 -9.14 8.78 4.14
CA SER A 191 -9.33 7.96 2.94
C SER A 191 -8.99 6.48 3.17
N ASN A 192 -7.97 6.19 4.00
CA ASN A 192 -7.62 4.82 4.37
C ASN A 192 -8.73 4.20 5.25
N LYS A 193 -9.30 4.97 6.17
CA LYS A 193 -10.41 4.55 7.02
C LYS A 193 -11.66 4.25 6.18
N GLU A 194 -12.04 5.15 5.29
CA GLU A 194 -13.20 4.98 4.40
C GLU A 194 -13.02 3.74 3.50
N ALA A 195 -11.82 3.52 2.96
CA ALA A 195 -11.51 2.32 2.18
C ALA A 195 -11.63 1.03 3.02
N ALA A 196 -11.16 1.04 4.26
CA ALA A 196 -11.28 -0.08 5.17
C ALA A 196 -12.74 -0.34 5.60
N GLU A 197 -13.52 0.70 5.89
CA GLU A 197 -14.96 0.61 6.17
C GLU A 197 -15.73 0.04 4.97
N GLN A 198 -15.35 0.40 3.75
CA GLN A 198 -15.94 -0.17 2.54
C GLN A 198 -15.54 -1.65 2.37
N ALA A 199 -14.27 -2.00 2.65
CA ALA A 199 -13.81 -3.39 2.58
C ALA A 199 -14.57 -4.30 3.56
N LEU A 200 -14.94 -3.81 4.75
CA LEU A 200 -15.75 -4.58 5.70
C LEU A 200 -17.10 -4.99 5.11
N LYS A 201 -17.71 -4.18 4.25
CA LYS A 201 -19.03 -4.46 3.66
C LYS A 201 -19.03 -5.61 2.66
N VAL A 202 -17.86 -5.98 2.15
CA VAL A 202 -17.69 -7.03 1.12
C VAL A 202 -16.94 -8.26 1.64
N LEU A 203 -16.78 -8.39 2.96
CA LEU A 203 -16.26 -9.60 3.60
C LEU A 203 -17.29 -10.75 3.50
N PRO A 204 -16.82 -12.02 3.56
CA PRO A 204 -17.69 -13.18 3.65
C PRO A 204 -18.75 -13.05 4.76
N GLY A 205 -19.98 -13.42 4.44
CA GLY A 205 -21.17 -13.28 5.30
C GLY A 205 -22.02 -12.05 4.98
N ASN A 206 -21.48 -11.02 4.31
CA ASN A 206 -22.20 -9.83 3.89
C ASN A 206 -22.94 -10.02 2.55
N PRO A 207 -24.00 -9.24 2.30
CA PRO A 207 -24.67 -9.26 1.00
C PRO A 207 -23.74 -8.73 -0.11
N TYR A 208 -23.94 -9.21 -1.33
CA TYR A 208 -23.27 -8.63 -2.50
C TYR A 208 -23.75 -7.18 -2.76
N ILE A 209 -22.93 -6.40 -3.45
CA ILE A 209 -23.29 -5.07 -3.95
C ILE A 209 -23.56 -5.22 -5.46
N ASP A 210 -24.73 -4.72 -5.93
CA ASP A 210 -25.06 -4.81 -7.35
C ASP A 210 -24.10 -3.95 -8.21
N ILE A 211 -23.67 -4.52 -9.30
CA ILE A 211 -22.81 -3.84 -10.29
C ILE A 211 -23.70 -3.40 -11.44
N THR A 212 -24.27 -2.22 -11.31
CA THR A 212 -25.16 -1.61 -12.30
C THR A 212 -24.48 -0.54 -13.14
N GLU A 213 -23.44 0.07 -12.55
CA GLU A 213 -22.68 1.15 -13.15
C GLU A 213 -21.19 0.90 -12.95
N VAL A 214 -20.42 1.01 -14.02
CA VAL A 214 -18.98 0.80 -14.01
C VAL A 214 -18.33 2.10 -14.52
N GLY A 215 -18.06 3.06 -13.62
CA GLY A 215 -17.46 4.35 -13.92
C GLY A 215 -18.31 5.55 -13.48
N GLU A 216 -17.73 6.75 -13.59
CA GLU A 216 -18.39 8.02 -13.31
C GLU A 216 -18.86 8.70 -14.59
N GLY A 217 -20.04 9.34 -14.56
CA GLY A 217 -20.60 10.14 -15.64
C GLY A 217 -22.06 9.82 -15.99
N GLU A 218 -22.62 10.53 -16.96
CA GLU A 218 -24.06 10.43 -17.33
C GLU A 218 -24.44 9.10 -18.00
N GLN A 219 -23.46 8.30 -18.46
CA GLN A 219 -23.70 7.00 -19.12
C GLN A 219 -22.72 5.90 -18.65
N PRO A 220 -22.41 5.77 -17.38
CA PRO A 220 -21.62 4.62 -16.93
C PRO A 220 -22.54 3.40 -16.90
N LYS A 221 -22.27 2.40 -17.73
CA LYS A 221 -23.06 1.16 -17.80
C LYS A 221 -22.12 -0.03 -17.85
N THR A 222 -22.48 -1.07 -17.14
CA THR A 222 -21.84 -2.37 -17.30
C THR A 222 -22.18 -2.92 -18.70
N LEU A 223 -21.27 -2.75 -19.64
CA LEU A 223 -21.46 -3.18 -21.02
C LEU A 223 -20.76 -4.52 -21.25
N THR A 224 -21.53 -5.44 -21.83
CA THR A 224 -21.00 -6.69 -22.35
C THR A 224 -20.16 -6.48 -23.63
N PRO A 225 -19.43 -7.50 -24.10
CA PRO A 225 -18.71 -7.44 -25.38
C PRO A 225 -19.58 -7.05 -26.58
N ASP A 226 -20.88 -7.37 -26.60
CA ASP A 226 -21.83 -6.96 -27.64
C ASP A 226 -22.56 -5.64 -27.37
N GLY A 227 -22.12 -4.90 -26.29
CA GLY A 227 -22.64 -3.57 -26.00
C GLY A 227 -23.94 -3.49 -25.21
N LYS A 228 -24.40 -4.61 -24.65
CA LYS A 228 -25.63 -4.66 -23.84
C LYS A 228 -25.32 -4.37 -22.38
N VAL A 229 -26.30 -3.87 -21.65
CA VAL A 229 -26.23 -3.72 -20.19
C VAL A 229 -26.48 -5.08 -19.54
N LEU A 230 -25.58 -5.48 -18.64
CA LEU A 230 -25.72 -6.70 -17.84
C LEU A 230 -25.39 -6.33 -16.37
N THR A 231 -26.42 -6.36 -15.51
CA THR A 231 -26.23 -6.09 -14.07
C THR A 231 -25.86 -7.38 -13.36
N PHE A 232 -25.07 -7.26 -12.29
CA PHE A 232 -24.72 -8.43 -11.48
C PHE A 232 -25.96 -9.04 -10.83
N LYS A 233 -26.90 -8.21 -10.38
CA LYS A 233 -28.20 -8.65 -9.88
C LYS A 233 -28.93 -9.59 -10.84
N SER A 234 -28.96 -9.25 -12.14
CA SER A 234 -29.64 -10.09 -13.14
C SER A 234 -28.99 -11.46 -13.32
N VAL A 235 -27.68 -11.54 -13.05
CA VAL A 235 -26.93 -12.82 -13.08
C VAL A 235 -27.22 -13.66 -11.83
N ILE A 236 -27.29 -13.03 -10.66
CA ILE A 236 -27.66 -13.69 -9.39
C ILE A 236 -29.09 -14.21 -9.42
N GLU A 237 -30.02 -13.44 -9.99
CA GLU A 237 -31.45 -13.80 -10.08
C GLU A 237 -31.75 -14.85 -11.18
N ASN A 238 -30.77 -15.23 -11.99
CA ASN A 238 -30.92 -16.31 -12.94
C ASN A 238 -30.94 -17.67 -12.23
N ASN A 239 -32.05 -18.35 -12.26
CA ASN A 239 -32.29 -19.65 -11.61
C ASN A 239 -31.34 -20.78 -12.03
N ALA A 240 -30.60 -20.63 -13.13
CA ALA A 240 -29.56 -21.56 -13.53
C ALA A 240 -28.29 -21.44 -12.68
N ASN A 241 -28.07 -20.27 -12.05
CA ASN A 241 -26.89 -19.99 -11.27
C ASN A 241 -27.14 -20.31 -9.79
N LYS A 242 -26.22 -21.05 -9.18
CA LYS A 242 -26.17 -21.33 -7.74
C LYS A 242 -25.09 -20.50 -7.06
N TYR A 243 -23.95 -20.35 -7.73
CA TYR A 243 -22.79 -19.59 -7.28
C TYR A 243 -22.23 -18.76 -8.41
N VAL A 244 -21.93 -17.49 -8.13
CA VAL A 244 -21.31 -16.59 -9.12
C VAL A 244 -20.02 -16.03 -8.54
N LEU A 245 -18.94 -16.16 -9.30
CA LEU A 245 -17.66 -15.54 -8.99
C LEU A 245 -17.58 -14.18 -9.71
N ILE A 246 -17.55 -13.08 -8.96
CA ILE A 246 -17.14 -11.79 -9.49
C ILE A 246 -15.63 -11.82 -9.63
N ASP A 247 -15.10 -11.62 -10.83
CA ASP A 247 -13.65 -11.59 -11.11
C ASP A 247 -13.25 -10.24 -11.69
N PHE A 248 -12.45 -9.49 -10.93
CA PHE A 248 -11.89 -8.21 -11.35
C PHE A 248 -10.53 -8.44 -12.02
N TRP A 249 -10.46 -8.08 -13.29
CA TRP A 249 -9.31 -8.37 -14.13
C TRP A 249 -9.01 -7.29 -15.18
N ALA A 250 -7.97 -7.46 -15.99
CA ALA A 250 -7.74 -6.66 -17.19
C ALA A 250 -6.83 -7.41 -18.17
N SER A 251 -6.92 -7.08 -19.47
CA SER A 251 -6.08 -7.68 -20.51
C SER A 251 -4.58 -7.45 -20.29
N TRP A 252 -4.20 -6.32 -19.73
CA TRP A 252 -2.82 -5.93 -19.42
C TRP A 252 -2.31 -6.50 -18.07
N CYS A 253 -3.15 -7.16 -17.28
CA CYS A 253 -2.81 -7.68 -15.96
C CYS A 253 -2.12 -9.05 -16.06
N GLY A 254 -0.80 -9.09 -16.01
CA GLY A 254 -0.03 -10.33 -16.06
C GLY A 254 -0.41 -11.36 -14.98
N PRO A 255 -0.55 -10.99 -13.70
CA PRO A 255 -1.06 -11.88 -12.67
C PRO A 255 -2.45 -12.45 -12.98
N CYS A 256 -3.40 -11.63 -13.51
CA CYS A 256 -4.72 -12.10 -13.89
C CYS A 256 -4.65 -13.17 -14.99
N MET A 257 -3.73 -12.99 -15.94
CA MET A 257 -3.53 -13.98 -17.01
C MET A 257 -3.00 -15.32 -16.48
N ARG A 258 -2.31 -15.35 -15.35
CA ARG A 258 -1.89 -16.60 -14.70
C ARG A 258 -3.03 -17.34 -14.00
N GLU A 259 -4.08 -16.63 -13.58
CA GLU A 259 -5.31 -17.23 -13.00
C GLU A 259 -6.23 -17.86 -14.06
N VAL A 260 -6.16 -17.40 -15.33
CA VAL A 260 -7.05 -17.86 -16.41
C VAL A 260 -7.12 -19.39 -16.55
N PRO A 261 -6.02 -20.15 -16.55
CA PRO A 261 -6.11 -21.62 -16.66
C PRO A 261 -6.93 -22.26 -15.52
N HIS A 262 -6.81 -21.77 -14.30
CA HIS A 262 -7.52 -22.26 -13.12
C HIS A 262 -9.02 -21.89 -13.18
N LEU A 263 -9.34 -20.65 -13.57
CA LEU A 263 -10.72 -20.22 -13.77
C LEU A 263 -11.40 -21.04 -14.86
N LYS A 264 -10.71 -21.31 -15.98
CA LYS A 264 -11.24 -22.17 -17.06
C LYS A 264 -11.51 -23.58 -16.59
N ALA A 265 -10.58 -24.20 -15.86
CA ALA A 265 -10.76 -25.55 -15.33
C ALA A 265 -11.99 -25.63 -14.41
N ALA A 266 -12.16 -24.68 -13.51
CA ALA A 266 -13.33 -24.59 -12.65
C ALA A 266 -14.62 -24.34 -13.45
N TYR A 267 -14.59 -23.42 -14.42
CA TYR A 267 -15.74 -23.10 -15.25
C TYR A 267 -16.20 -24.29 -16.09
N ASP A 268 -15.31 -24.93 -16.82
CA ASP A 268 -15.61 -26.09 -17.69
C ASP A 268 -16.22 -27.24 -16.88
N LYS A 269 -15.75 -27.46 -15.65
CA LYS A 269 -16.22 -28.55 -14.78
C LYS A 269 -17.54 -28.28 -14.09
N TYR A 270 -17.80 -27.02 -13.69
CA TYR A 270 -18.92 -26.69 -12.79
C TYR A 270 -19.97 -25.75 -13.37
N HIS A 271 -19.74 -25.12 -14.53
CA HIS A 271 -20.74 -24.23 -15.15
C HIS A 271 -22.11 -24.90 -15.31
N LYS A 272 -22.15 -26.09 -15.87
CA LYS A 272 -23.40 -26.87 -16.04
C LYS A 272 -24.05 -27.30 -14.72
N LYS A 273 -23.36 -27.18 -13.60
CA LYS A 273 -23.86 -27.48 -12.26
C LYS A 273 -24.37 -26.23 -11.54
N GLY A 274 -24.25 -25.06 -12.18
CA GLY A 274 -24.71 -23.76 -11.64
C GLY A 274 -23.60 -22.83 -11.16
N PHE A 275 -22.35 -23.01 -11.62
CA PHE A 275 -21.27 -22.03 -11.39
C PHE A 275 -21.16 -21.07 -12.56
N GLU A 276 -21.17 -19.77 -12.29
CA GLU A 276 -20.95 -18.73 -13.30
C GLU A 276 -19.81 -17.80 -12.88
N ILE A 277 -19.16 -17.17 -13.86
CA ILE A 277 -18.14 -16.13 -13.62
C ILE A 277 -18.64 -14.83 -14.26
N TYR A 278 -18.61 -13.75 -13.49
CA TYR A 278 -18.92 -12.39 -13.92
C TYR A 278 -17.63 -11.57 -13.90
N GLY A 279 -16.95 -11.50 -15.06
CA GLY A 279 -15.69 -10.81 -15.23
C GLY A 279 -15.88 -9.31 -15.39
N VAL A 280 -15.36 -8.50 -14.47
CA VAL A 280 -15.38 -7.04 -14.51
C VAL A 280 -14.00 -6.54 -14.94
N SER A 281 -13.91 -6.01 -16.17
CA SER A 281 -12.64 -5.58 -16.74
C SER A 281 -12.31 -4.13 -16.37
N PHE A 282 -11.02 -3.89 -16.03
CA PHE A 282 -10.39 -2.58 -15.83
C PHE A 282 -9.57 -2.12 -17.04
N ASP A 283 -9.94 -2.58 -18.25
CA ASP A 283 -9.30 -2.09 -19.46
C ASP A 283 -9.66 -0.61 -19.75
N ARG A 284 -8.74 0.13 -20.39
CA ARG A 284 -8.98 1.49 -20.89
C ARG A 284 -9.57 1.50 -22.27
N ASP A 285 -9.23 0.46 -23.06
CA ASP A 285 -9.58 0.34 -24.46
C ASP A 285 -10.35 -0.95 -24.70
N ARG A 286 -11.40 -0.85 -25.51
CA ARG A 286 -12.30 -1.96 -25.81
C ARG A 286 -11.60 -3.06 -26.64
N GLU A 287 -10.74 -2.69 -27.59
CA GLU A 287 -10.10 -3.63 -28.51
C GLU A 287 -9.19 -4.63 -27.78
N PRO A 288 -8.22 -4.23 -26.91
CA PRO A 288 -7.43 -5.16 -26.14
C PRO A 288 -8.26 -6.08 -25.22
N TRP A 289 -9.32 -5.55 -24.61
CA TRP A 289 -10.24 -6.33 -23.78
C TRP A 289 -10.93 -7.44 -24.58
N LEU A 290 -11.56 -7.12 -25.73
CA LEU A 290 -12.23 -8.09 -26.61
C LEU A 290 -11.25 -9.13 -27.16
N LYS A 291 -10.05 -8.67 -27.56
CA LYS A 291 -8.98 -9.55 -28.03
C LYS A 291 -8.55 -10.55 -26.97
N ALA A 292 -8.39 -10.10 -25.72
CA ALA A 292 -8.02 -11.00 -24.62
C ALA A 292 -9.09 -12.05 -24.34
N ILE A 293 -10.38 -11.68 -24.38
CA ILE A 293 -11.50 -12.62 -24.24
C ILE A 293 -11.43 -13.72 -25.33
N ASP A 294 -11.26 -13.32 -26.58
CA ASP A 294 -11.21 -14.24 -27.71
C ASP A 294 -9.97 -15.14 -27.68
N GLU A 295 -8.77 -14.55 -27.63
CA GLU A 295 -7.49 -15.27 -27.67
C GLU A 295 -7.30 -16.24 -26.48
N LYS A 296 -7.85 -15.92 -25.31
CA LYS A 296 -7.76 -16.79 -24.12
C LYS A 296 -8.95 -17.73 -24.00
N GLY A 297 -9.97 -17.56 -24.85
CA GLY A 297 -11.20 -18.35 -24.82
C GLY A 297 -11.90 -18.25 -23.47
N LEU A 298 -12.18 -17.02 -23.04
CA LEU A 298 -12.86 -16.74 -21.78
C LEU A 298 -14.39 -16.81 -22.01
N ASN A 299 -14.96 -17.98 -21.82
CA ASN A 299 -16.34 -18.30 -22.25
C ASN A 299 -17.43 -17.96 -21.21
N TRP A 300 -17.11 -17.10 -20.23
CA TRP A 300 -18.05 -16.65 -19.20
C TRP A 300 -18.54 -15.22 -19.46
N LEU A 301 -19.33 -14.69 -18.53
CA LEU A 301 -19.89 -13.35 -18.66
C LEU A 301 -18.82 -12.28 -18.44
N HIS A 302 -18.80 -11.25 -19.30
CA HIS A 302 -17.86 -10.15 -19.19
C HIS A 302 -18.56 -8.81 -19.29
N VAL A 303 -18.11 -7.84 -18.48
CA VAL A 303 -18.51 -6.44 -18.53
C VAL A 303 -17.33 -5.52 -18.37
N SER A 304 -17.40 -4.32 -18.96
CA SER A 304 -16.43 -3.25 -18.78
C SER A 304 -17.08 -1.88 -19.00
N ALA A 305 -16.63 -0.87 -18.28
CA ALA A 305 -16.89 0.53 -18.60
C ALA A 305 -15.77 1.17 -19.42
N VAL A 306 -14.70 0.43 -19.67
CA VAL A 306 -13.52 0.91 -20.41
C VAL A 306 -12.93 2.19 -19.80
N ASN A 307 -12.94 2.30 -18.48
CA ASN A 307 -12.52 3.48 -17.73
C ASN A 307 -11.40 3.20 -16.71
N TYR A 308 -10.72 2.07 -16.83
CA TYR A 308 -9.57 1.72 -16.00
C TYR A 308 -9.92 1.66 -14.50
N TRP A 309 -9.13 2.36 -13.66
CA TRP A 309 -9.35 2.41 -12.22
C TRP A 309 -10.48 3.36 -11.77
N ASP A 310 -11.09 4.12 -12.68
CA ASP A 310 -12.26 4.99 -12.37
C ASP A 310 -13.58 4.20 -12.34
N ASN A 311 -13.48 2.89 -12.22
CA ASN A 311 -14.58 1.97 -12.20
C ASN A 311 -15.32 2.00 -10.85
N LYS A 312 -16.63 2.27 -10.86
CA LYS A 312 -17.43 2.35 -9.62
C LYS A 312 -17.43 1.03 -8.85
N ALA A 313 -17.51 -0.12 -9.54
CA ALA A 313 -17.46 -1.42 -8.88
C ALA A 313 -16.17 -1.67 -8.11
N ARG A 314 -15.04 -1.06 -8.54
CA ARG A 314 -13.79 -1.06 -7.79
C ARG A 314 -13.97 -0.45 -6.40
N HIS A 315 -14.64 0.70 -6.32
CA HIS A 315 -14.89 1.37 -5.03
C HIS A 315 -15.88 0.58 -4.17
N ASP A 316 -16.97 0.09 -4.77
CA ASP A 316 -18.00 -0.67 -4.09
C ASP A 316 -17.46 -1.96 -3.46
N TYR A 317 -16.52 -2.63 -4.13
CA TYR A 317 -15.87 -3.86 -3.67
C TYR A 317 -14.50 -3.63 -3.03
N ALA A 318 -14.10 -2.37 -2.79
CA ALA A 318 -12.81 -1.99 -2.20
C ALA A 318 -11.61 -2.64 -2.90
N VAL A 319 -11.66 -2.80 -4.23
CA VAL A 319 -10.59 -3.42 -5.02
C VAL A 319 -9.46 -2.42 -5.25
N ASN A 320 -8.29 -2.67 -4.65
CA ASN A 320 -7.10 -1.82 -4.78
C ASN A 320 -6.02 -2.43 -5.69
N SER A 321 -6.15 -3.71 -6.01
CA SER A 321 -5.26 -4.42 -6.94
C SER A 321 -6.03 -5.53 -7.64
N ILE A 322 -5.56 -5.95 -8.81
CA ILE A 322 -6.07 -7.11 -9.56
C ILE A 322 -4.97 -8.15 -9.75
N PRO A 323 -5.33 -9.45 -9.76
CA PRO A 323 -6.69 -10.00 -9.70
C PRO A 323 -7.34 -9.87 -8.32
N ALA A 324 -8.65 -9.69 -8.28
CA ALA A 324 -9.47 -9.76 -7.07
C ALA A 324 -10.79 -10.47 -7.39
N ASN A 325 -11.29 -11.29 -6.47
CA ASN A 325 -12.56 -11.96 -6.71
C ASN A 325 -13.39 -12.15 -5.45
N PHE A 326 -14.70 -12.33 -5.67
CA PHE A 326 -15.72 -12.50 -4.62
C PHE A 326 -16.70 -13.57 -5.09
N LEU A 327 -16.80 -14.65 -4.32
CA LEU A 327 -17.77 -15.72 -4.61
C LEU A 327 -19.07 -15.46 -3.88
N VAL A 328 -20.17 -15.43 -4.62
CA VAL A 328 -21.52 -15.17 -4.11
C VAL A 328 -22.38 -16.40 -4.21
N ASP A 329 -23.08 -16.73 -3.13
CA ASP A 329 -24.17 -17.72 -3.11
C ASP A 329 -25.47 -17.05 -3.57
N CYS A 330 -26.01 -17.47 -4.72
CA CYS A 330 -27.21 -16.91 -5.31
C CYS A 330 -28.46 -17.10 -4.45
N SER A 331 -28.53 -18.17 -3.66
CA SER A 331 -29.69 -18.47 -2.82
C SER A 331 -29.83 -17.51 -1.65
N THR A 332 -28.72 -17.02 -1.11
CA THR A 332 -28.68 -16.11 0.05
C THR A 332 -28.35 -14.68 -0.34
N GLY A 333 -27.79 -14.45 -1.53
CA GLY A 333 -27.23 -13.16 -1.95
C GLY A 333 -26.00 -12.74 -1.14
N LYS A 334 -25.32 -13.69 -0.49
CA LYS A 334 -24.16 -13.39 0.35
C LYS A 334 -22.84 -13.75 -0.32
N ILE A 335 -21.82 -12.93 -0.08
CA ILE A 335 -20.43 -13.26 -0.37
C ILE A 335 -20.03 -14.39 0.57
N ILE A 336 -19.48 -15.48 0.06
CA ILE A 336 -19.10 -16.67 0.84
C ILE A 336 -17.60 -16.94 0.82
N ALA A 337 -16.87 -16.35 -0.12
CA ALA A 337 -15.40 -16.37 -0.17
C ALA A 337 -14.88 -15.17 -0.96
N THR A 338 -13.65 -14.77 -0.69
CA THR A 338 -12.94 -13.71 -1.40
C THR A 338 -11.49 -14.14 -1.67
N GLN A 339 -10.84 -13.50 -2.63
CA GLN A 339 -9.41 -13.66 -2.92
C GLN A 339 -8.97 -15.11 -3.21
N LEU A 340 -9.85 -15.93 -3.79
CA LEU A 340 -9.52 -17.29 -4.21
C LEU A 340 -8.43 -17.26 -5.29
N ARG A 341 -7.41 -18.11 -5.19
CA ARG A 341 -6.28 -18.16 -6.12
C ARG A 341 -6.00 -19.58 -6.60
N GLY A 342 -5.58 -19.69 -7.88
CA GLY A 342 -5.15 -20.94 -8.45
C GLY A 342 -6.22 -22.04 -8.31
N GLU A 343 -5.85 -23.16 -7.74
CA GLU A 343 -6.74 -24.32 -7.52
C GLU A 343 -7.84 -24.09 -6.48
N GLU A 344 -7.78 -23.02 -5.68
CA GLU A 344 -8.77 -22.77 -4.61
C GLU A 344 -10.17 -22.56 -5.17
N VAL A 345 -10.31 -21.96 -6.37
CA VAL A 345 -11.60 -21.79 -7.03
C VAL A 345 -12.23 -23.15 -7.33
N GLU A 346 -11.47 -24.07 -7.92
CA GLU A 346 -11.95 -25.42 -8.24
C GLU A 346 -12.28 -26.21 -6.96
N LYS A 347 -11.40 -26.17 -5.95
CA LYS A 347 -11.64 -26.84 -4.65
C LYS A 347 -12.90 -26.31 -3.98
N LYS A 348 -13.11 -25.00 -4.02
CA LYS A 348 -14.31 -24.39 -3.44
C LYS A 348 -15.58 -24.80 -4.17
N MET A 349 -15.55 -24.87 -5.51
CA MET A 349 -16.68 -25.39 -6.29
C MET A 349 -16.92 -26.88 -6.04
N GLU A 350 -15.87 -27.68 -5.84
CA GLU A 350 -16.02 -29.10 -5.49
C GLU A 350 -16.72 -29.30 -4.14
N GLU A 351 -16.43 -28.45 -3.15
CA GLU A 351 -17.13 -28.48 -1.86
C GLU A 351 -18.64 -28.15 -2.01
N LEU A 352 -18.97 -27.15 -2.82
CA LEU A 352 -20.31 -26.56 -2.91
C LEU A 352 -21.24 -27.28 -3.90
N LEU A 353 -20.68 -27.89 -4.95
CA LEU A 353 -21.41 -28.49 -6.07
C LEU A 353 -21.15 -30.00 -6.20
N LYS A 354 -21.01 -30.69 -5.09
CA LYS A 354 -20.89 -32.15 -5.00
C LYS A 354 -22.05 -32.89 -5.66
#